data_5bed019436c28ea400a735b02b41cad2
#
_entry.id   5bed019436c28ea400a735b02b41cad2
#
_cell.length_a   1.000
_cell.length_b   1.000
_cell.length_c   1.000
_cell.angle_alpha   90.00
_cell.angle_beta   90.00
_cell.angle_gamma   90.00
#
_symmetry.space_group_name_H-M   'P 1'
#
loop_
_entity.id
_entity.type
_entity.pdbx_description
1 polymer ?
#
loop_
_entity_poly.entity_id
_entity_poly.type
_entity_poly.pdbx_seq_one_letter_code
_entity_poly.pdbx_strand_id
1 'polypeptide(L)'
;MKKLTSLFLLLVISILVSAAPARPRPEIMGISLEMSRDDARARLKSIGSLEKEDRKRQEVWAVKDSRISHLLVGYDAEYRVRYVTAIARTDGPKIRYQEIADLKSARRAVVQGNHKFTWEIEGRRGHEAFILIARGHDPQYLDSYSVKKADQEEID
;
A
#
# COMPACT_ATOMS: atom_id res chain seq x y z
N MET A 1 63.00 1.73 29.99
CA MET A 1 61.62 1.24 30.09
C MET A 1 60.74 2.09 29.17
N LYS A 2 60.41 1.57 28.02
CA LYS A 2 59.61 2.28 26.99
C LYS A 2 58.14 1.83 27.10
N LYS A 3 57.26 2.77 27.48
CA LYS A 3 55.81 2.50 27.52
C LYS A 3 55.24 2.60 26.11
N LEU A 4 54.79 1.48 25.58
CA LEU A 4 54.05 1.39 24.32
C LEU A 4 52.59 1.78 24.59
N THR A 5 52.18 2.97 24.15
CA THR A 5 50.78 3.42 24.17
C THR A 5 50.13 2.88 22.90
N SER A 6 49.33 1.83 23.04
CA SER A 6 48.53 1.26 21.95
C SER A 6 47.32 2.16 21.68
N LEU A 7 47.36 2.87 20.56
CA LEU A 7 46.26 3.70 20.07
C LEU A 7 45.22 2.78 19.39
N PHE A 8 44.16 2.48 20.11
CA PHE A 8 43.03 1.71 19.58
C PHE A 8 42.17 2.65 18.72
N LEU A 9 42.41 2.64 17.40
CA LEU A 9 41.62 3.38 16.45
C LEU A 9 40.28 2.62 16.24
N LEU A 10 39.23 3.06 16.93
CA LEU A 10 37.87 2.57 16.76
C LEU A 10 37.33 3.10 15.42
N LEU A 11 37.41 2.27 14.39
CA LEU A 11 36.79 2.51 13.08
C LEU A 11 35.29 2.29 13.22
N VAL A 12 34.54 3.36 13.52
CA VAL A 12 33.07 3.33 13.49
C VAL A 12 32.63 3.31 12.01
N ILE A 13 32.43 2.12 11.50
CA ILE A 13 31.78 1.94 10.19
C ILE A 13 30.29 2.24 10.36
N SER A 14 29.91 3.48 10.08
CA SER A 14 28.49 3.86 9.92
C SER A 14 27.93 3.15 8.69
N ILE A 15 27.29 2.00 8.90
CA ILE A 15 26.52 1.32 7.87
C ILE A 15 25.29 2.19 7.59
N LEU A 16 25.38 3.05 6.59
CA LEU A 16 24.21 3.70 5.97
C LEU A 16 23.36 2.59 5.35
N VAL A 17 22.42 2.06 6.13
CA VAL A 17 21.36 1.19 5.59
C VAL A 17 20.50 2.08 4.71
N SER A 18 20.87 2.15 3.43
CA SER A 18 20.03 2.75 2.40
C SER A 18 18.80 1.86 2.28
N ALA A 19 17.69 2.25 2.89
CA ALA A 19 16.42 1.53 2.73
C ALA A 19 16.09 1.53 1.23
N ALA A 20 16.17 0.37 0.61
CA ALA A 20 15.77 0.22 -0.79
C ALA A 20 14.31 0.69 -0.92
N PRO A 21 13.94 1.41 -1.99
CA PRO A 21 12.58 1.88 -2.18
C PRO A 21 11.62 0.69 -2.15
N ALA A 22 10.50 0.86 -1.46
CA ALA A 22 9.48 -0.17 -1.32
C ALA A 22 9.03 -0.62 -2.72
N ARG A 23 9.10 -1.93 -2.99
CA ARG A 23 8.59 -2.49 -4.25
C ARG A 23 7.07 -2.60 -4.13
N PRO A 24 6.30 -2.03 -5.08
CA PRO A 24 4.85 -2.18 -5.10
C PRO A 24 4.46 -3.66 -5.13
N ARG A 25 3.48 -4.04 -4.32
CA ARG A 25 2.91 -5.39 -4.29
C ARG A 25 1.44 -5.32 -4.71
N PRO A 26 0.90 -6.37 -5.35
CA PRO A 26 -0.52 -6.43 -5.71
C PRO A 26 -1.39 -6.81 -4.50
N GLU A 27 -1.05 -6.32 -3.31
CA GLU A 27 -1.72 -6.66 -2.05
C GLU A 27 -1.73 -5.48 -1.06
N ILE A 28 -2.75 -5.44 -0.19
CA ILE A 28 -2.82 -4.57 0.97
C ILE A 28 -3.23 -5.40 2.18
N MET A 29 -2.43 -5.36 3.25
CA MET A 29 -2.65 -6.09 4.52
C MET A 29 -2.89 -7.60 4.33
N GLY A 30 -2.26 -8.19 3.32
CA GLY A 30 -2.39 -9.61 2.98
C GLY A 30 -3.64 -9.95 2.17
N ILE A 31 -4.37 -8.96 1.67
CA ILE A 31 -5.43 -9.14 0.68
C ILE A 31 -4.83 -8.83 -0.69
N SER A 32 -4.66 -9.86 -1.50
CA SER A 32 -4.07 -9.76 -2.84
C SER A 32 -5.14 -9.74 -3.93
N LEU A 33 -4.80 -9.14 -5.07
CA LEU A 33 -5.62 -9.27 -6.28
C LEU A 33 -5.77 -10.75 -6.64
N GLU A 34 -6.87 -11.12 -7.26
CA GLU A 34 -7.26 -12.49 -7.65
C GLU A 34 -7.54 -13.44 -6.46
N MET A 35 -7.32 -13.05 -5.21
CA MET A 35 -7.69 -13.86 -4.06
C MET A 35 -9.20 -14.15 -4.09
N SER A 36 -9.61 -15.39 -3.74
CA SER A 36 -11.02 -15.72 -3.62
C SER A 36 -11.68 -14.89 -2.51
N ARG A 37 -12.99 -14.63 -2.64
CA ARG A 37 -13.75 -13.90 -1.61
C ARG A 37 -13.68 -14.58 -0.25
N ASP A 38 -13.73 -15.91 -0.22
CA ASP A 38 -13.71 -16.67 1.04
C ASP A 38 -12.36 -16.55 1.74
N ASP A 39 -11.25 -16.65 1.01
CA ASP A 39 -9.90 -16.45 1.55
C ASP A 39 -9.70 -14.99 2.01
N ALA A 40 -10.15 -14.02 1.21
CA ALA A 40 -10.11 -12.61 1.57
C ALA A 40 -10.90 -12.34 2.87
N ARG A 41 -12.13 -12.86 2.98
CA ARG A 41 -12.96 -12.76 4.18
C ARG A 41 -12.33 -13.45 5.39
N ALA A 42 -11.71 -14.62 5.22
CA ALA A 42 -11.00 -15.31 6.30
C ALA A 42 -9.85 -14.43 6.83
N ARG A 43 -9.07 -13.84 5.93
CA ARG A 43 -8.01 -12.89 6.29
C ARG A 43 -8.54 -11.63 6.96
N LEU A 44 -9.58 -11.00 6.40
CA LEU A 44 -10.20 -9.78 6.90
C LEU A 44 -10.77 -9.96 8.31
N LYS A 45 -11.43 -11.10 8.58
CA LYS A 45 -11.93 -11.43 9.93
C LYS A 45 -10.81 -11.51 10.98
N SER A 46 -9.59 -11.87 10.60
CA SER A 46 -8.45 -11.91 11.52
C SER A 46 -7.91 -10.53 11.89
N ILE A 47 -8.18 -9.51 11.08
CA ILE A 47 -7.63 -8.15 11.25
C ILE A 47 -8.69 -7.08 11.51
N GLY A 48 -9.98 -7.41 11.38
CA GLY A 48 -11.05 -6.43 11.53
C GLY A 48 -12.45 -7.04 11.59
N SER A 49 -13.45 -6.20 11.33
CA SER A 49 -14.87 -6.56 11.29
C SER A 49 -15.54 -5.97 10.05
N LEU A 50 -16.46 -6.74 9.47
CA LEU A 50 -17.29 -6.27 8.35
C LEU A 50 -18.27 -5.21 8.85
N GLU A 51 -18.24 -4.04 8.27
CA GLU A 51 -19.18 -2.94 8.55
C GLU A 51 -20.30 -2.86 7.52
N LYS A 52 -19.96 -3.07 6.24
CA LYS A 52 -20.92 -2.93 5.17
C LYS A 52 -20.61 -3.87 4.01
N GLU A 53 -21.65 -4.47 3.46
CA GLU A 53 -21.63 -5.19 2.18
C GLU A 53 -22.55 -4.48 1.18
N ASP A 54 -22.01 -4.06 0.03
CA ASP A 54 -22.79 -3.44 -1.04
C ASP A 54 -23.17 -4.50 -2.09
N ARG A 55 -24.38 -4.37 -2.66
CA ARG A 55 -24.89 -5.20 -3.77
C ARG A 55 -23.99 -5.19 -5.01
N LYS A 56 -23.12 -4.20 -5.14
CA LYS A 56 -22.08 -4.09 -6.18
C LYS A 56 -20.82 -4.95 -5.92
N ARG A 57 -20.92 -5.96 -5.05
CA ARG A 57 -19.80 -6.83 -4.68
C ARG A 57 -18.64 -6.06 -4.07
N GLN A 58 -18.93 -5.08 -3.24
CA GLN A 58 -17.95 -4.35 -2.46
C GLN A 58 -18.20 -4.56 -0.98
N GLU A 59 -17.15 -4.71 -0.22
CA GLU A 59 -17.17 -4.83 1.24
C GLU A 59 -16.35 -3.72 1.88
N VAL A 60 -16.84 -3.19 3.00
CA VAL A 60 -16.13 -2.24 3.84
C VAL A 60 -15.84 -2.92 5.17
N TRP A 61 -14.58 -2.96 5.54
CA TRP A 61 -14.08 -3.58 6.75
C TRP A 61 -13.38 -2.55 7.63
N ALA A 62 -13.82 -2.39 8.88
CA ALA A 62 -13.04 -1.68 9.89
C ALA A 62 -11.88 -2.57 10.34
N VAL A 63 -10.65 -2.04 10.34
CA VAL A 63 -9.46 -2.83 10.68
C VAL A 63 -8.79 -2.33 11.96
N LYS A 64 -8.18 -3.26 12.69
CA LYS A 64 -7.43 -3.00 13.93
C LYS A 64 -5.97 -2.68 13.58
N ASP A 65 -5.75 -1.53 12.98
CA ASP A 65 -4.42 -1.04 12.62
C ASP A 65 -4.23 0.39 13.11
N SER A 66 -3.01 0.77 13.44
CA SER A 66 -2.72 2.10 14.00
C SER A 66 -2.79 3.21 12.94
N ARG A 67 -2.62 2.88 11.66
CA ARG A 67 -2.54 3.85 10.54
C ARG A 67 -3.68 3.73 9.54
N ILE A 68 -4.29 2.54 9.43
CA ILE A 68 -5.41 2.25 8.53
C ILE A 68 -6.69 2.09 9.35
N SER A 69 -7.75 2.78 8.93
CA SER A 69 -9.07 2.67 9.57
C SER A 69 -9.94 1.61 8.91
N HIS A 70 -9.94 1.60 7.56
CA HIS A 70 -10.82 0.73 6.78
C HIS A 70 -10.13 0.14 5.58
N LEU A 71 -10.59 -1.04 5.17
CA LEU A 71 -10.33 -1.61 3.86
C LEU A 71 -11.63 -1.70 3.08
N LEU A 72 -11.61 -1.21 1.83
CA LEU A 72 -12.66 -1.44 0.84
C LEU A 72 -12.15 -2.53 -0.09
N VAL A 73 -12.89 -3.62 -0.21
CA VAL A 73 -12.53 -4.75 -1.08
C VAL A 73 -13.63 -4.93 -2.12
N GLY A 74 -13.26 -4.82 -3.39
CA GLY A 74 -14.17 -5.05 -4.50
C GLY A 74 -13.87 -6.38 -5.18
N TYR A 75 -14.94 -7.07 -5.59
CA TYR A 75 -14.89 -8.38 -6.24
C TYR A 75 -15.42 -8.31 -7.67
N ASP A 76 -14.87 -9.13 -8.54
CA ASP A 76 -15.37 -9.34 -9.92
C ASP A 76 -16.60 -10.26 -9.97
N ALA A 77 -16.98 -10.69 -11.17
CA ALA A 77 -18.12 -11.58 -11.40
C ALA A 77 -17.90 -12.98 -10.80
N GLU A 78 -16.67 -13.43 -10.75
CA GLU A 78 -16.23 -14.72 -10.22
C GLU A 78 -15.92 -14.67 -8.71
N TYR A 79 -16.25 -13.56 -8.04
CA TYR A 79 -15.95 -13.31 -6.62
C TYR A 79 -14.46 -13.39 -6.28
N ARG A 80 -13.61 -12.92 -7.20
CA ARG A 80 -12.19 -12.70 -6.94
C ARG A 80 -11.93 -11.24 -6.65
N VAL A 81 -10.95 -10.96 -5.79
CA VAL A 81 -10.55 -9.58 -5.45
C VAL A 81 -10.02 -8.88 -6.71
N ARG A 82 -10.72 -7.82 -7.13
CA ARG A 82 -10.34 -6.98 -8.27
C ARG A 82 -9.66 -5.68 -7.87
N TYR A 83 -9.97 -5.17 -6.68
CA TYR A 83 -9.26 -4.04 -6.07
C TYR A 83 -9.36 -4.10 -4.54
N VAL A 84 -8.38 -3.50 -3.90
CA VAL A 84 -8.37 -3.21 -2.47
C VAL A 84 -7.98 -1.75 -2.28
N THR A 85 -8.69 -1.04 -1.42
CA THR A 85 -8.38 0.33 -1.03
C THR A 85 -8.22 0.41 0.49
N ALA A 86 -7.09 0.94 0.95
CA ALA A 86 -6.87 1.26 2.35
C ALA A 86 -7.16 2.74 2.59
N ILE A 87 -7.93 3.03 3.64
CA ILE A 87 -8.23 4.37 4.11
C ILE A 87 -7.35 4.65 5.34
N ALA A 88 -6.52 5.70 5.26
CA ALA A 88 -5.67 6.11 6.38
C ALA A 88 -6.50 6.68 7.54
N ARG A 89 -6.02 6.49 8.77
CA ARG A 89 -6.62 7.15 9.94
C ARG A 89 -6.31 8.64 9.94
N THR A 90 -7.29 9.42 10.31
CA THR A 90 -7.12 10.87 10.51
C THR A 90 -6.45 11.19 11.85
N ASP A 91 -6.63 10.31 12.83
CA ASP A 91 -6.17 10.42 14.22
C ASP A 91 -4.91 9.57 14.53
N GLY A 92 -4.36 8.90 13.51
CA GLY A 92 -3.18 8.02 13.63
C GLY A 92 -1.91 8.58 13.00
N PRO A 93 -0.81 7.80 13.07
CA PRO A 93 0.43 8.14 12.38
C PRO A 93 0.21 8.21 10.86
N LYS A 94 0.60 9.33 10.26
CA LYS A 94 0.42 9.57 8.83
C LYS A 94 1.31 8.67 7.97
N ILE A 95 0.82 8.29 6.79
CA ILE A 95 1.52 7.46 5.81
C ILE A 95 2.03 8.37 4.70
N ARG A 96 3.34 8.32 4.44
CA ARG A 96 3.93 9.07 3.33
C ARG A 96 3.76 8.30 2.02
N TYR A 97 3.59 9.01 0.90
CA TYR A 97 3.51 8.39 -0.42
C TYR A 97 4.73 7.51 -0.73
N GLN A 98 5.93 7.94 -0.34
CA GLN A 98 7.17 7.20 -0.57
C GLN A 98 7.28 5.87 0.21
N GLU A 99 6.46 5.67 1.25
CA GLU A 99 6.38 4.39 1.97
C GLU A 99 5.64 3.33 1.14
N ILE A 100 4.81 3.76 0.20
CA ILE A 100 4.02 2.85 -0.64
C ILE A 100 4.84 2.39 -1.85
N ALA A 101 5.51 3.34 -2.55
CA ALA A 101 6.36 3.03 -3.70
C ALA A 101 7.31 4.19 -4.02
N ASP A 102 8.29 3.96 -4.90
CA ASP A 102 9.22 4.99 -5.36
C ASP A 102 8.50 6.07 -6.16
N LEU A 103 8.52 7.30 -5.62
CA LEU A 103 7.86 8.45 -6.26
C LEU A 103 8.45 8.84 -7.62
N LYS A 104 9.71 8.45 -7.92
CA LYS A 104 10.34 8.75 -9.22
C LYS A 104 9.68 8.01 -10.38
N SER A 105 9.06 6.87 -10.11
CA SER A 105 8.34 6.07 -11.11
C SER A 105 6.83 6.37 -11.15
N ALA A 106 6.34 7.28 -10.30
CA ALA A 106 4.93 7.63 -10.24
C ALA A 106 4.54 8.68 -11.29
N ARG A 107 3.39 8.50 -11.92
CA ARG A 107 2.69 9.59 -12.59
C ARG A 107 1.97 10.42 -11.54
N ARG A 108 2.28 11.71 -11.46
CA ARG A 108 1.66 12.65 -10.50
C ARG A 108 0.62 13.52 -11.18
N ALA A 109 -0.52 13.70 -10.54
CA ALA A 109 -1.54 14.68 -10.90
C ALA A 109 -2.05 15.40 -9.64
N VAL A 110 -2.59 16.61 -9.84
CA VAL A 110 -3.33 17.34 -8.80
C VAL A 110 -4.71 17.64 -9.38
N VAL A 111 -5.74 17.10 -8.75
CA VAL A 111 -7.13 17.23 -9.20
C VAL A 111 -7.94 17.81 -8.05
N GLN A 112 -8.51 19.00 -8.25
CA GLN A 112 -9.32 19.69 -7.23
C GLN A 112 -8.64 19.79 -5.86
N GLY A 113 -7.33 20.07 -5.83
CA GLY A 113 -6.56 20.18 -4.60
C GLY A 113 -6.09 18.83 -4.00
N ASN A 114 -6.48 17.70 -4.60
CA ASN A 114 -6.01 16.38 -4.19
C ASN A 114 -4.79 15.95 -5.00
N HIS A 115 -3.75 15.52 -4.32
CA HIS A 115 -2.58 14.89 -4.92
C HIS A 115 -2.91 13.42 -5.25
N LYS A 116 -2.65 13.01 -6.50
CA LYS A 116 -2.80 11.64 -6.97
C LYS A 116 -1.45 11.16 -7.51
N PHE A 117 -0.97 10.05 -6.99
CA PHE A 117 0.19 9.34 -7.50
C PHE A 117 -0.27 7.99 -8.05
N THR A 118 0.16 7.66 -9.26
CA THR A 118 -0.23 6.42 -9.96
C THR A 118 1.03 5.70 -10.41
N TRP A 119 1.13 4.42 -10.10
CA TRP A 119 2.15 3.50 -10.58
C TRP A 119 1.49 2.41 -11.40
N GLU A 120 1.89 2.29 -12.65
CA GLU A 120 1.49 1.21 -13.53
C GLU A 120 2.57 0.13 -13.47
N ILE A 121 2.22 -1.03 -12.96
CA ILE A 121 3.15 -2.13 -12.73
C ILE A 121 2.88 -3.21 -13.77
N GLU A 122 3.84 -3.38 -14.68
CA GLU A 122 3.75 -4.40 -15.72
C GLU A 122 3.73 -5.82 -15.12
N GLY A 123 2.91 -6.65 -15.71
CA GLY A 123 2.85 -8.07 -15.38
C GLY A 123 4.19 -8.78 -15.69
N ARG A 124 4.58 -9.69 -14.82
CA ARG A 124 5.72 -10.59 -15.04
C ARG A 124 5.22 -12.03 -14.97
N ARG A 125 6.05 -13.02 -15.39
CA ARG A 125 5.69 -14.44 -15.31
C ARG A 125 5.07 -14.79 -13.94
N GLY A 126 3.77 -15.16 -13.96
CA GLY A 126 2.99 -15.56 -12.78
C GLY A 126 2.34 -14.40 -12.01
N HIS A 127 2.47 -13.14 -12.45
CA HIS A 127 1.80 -11.98 -11.85
C HIS A 127 1.18 -11.11 -12.94
N GLU A 128 -0.11 -10.81 -12.79
CA GLU A 128 -0.82 -9.89 -13.68
C GLU A 128 -0.33 -8.45 -13.48
N ALA A 129 -0.52 -7.62 -14.51
CA ALA A 129 -0.30 -6.18 -14.41
C ALA A 129 -1.30 -5.57 -13.43
N PHE A 130 -0.87 -4.60 -12.65
CA PHE A 130 -1.73 -3.89 -11.71
C PHE A 130 -1.40 -2.41 -11.62
N ILE A 131 -2.34 -1.64 -11.13
CA ILE A 131 -2.18 -0.22 -10.89
C ILE A 131 -2.24 0.01 -9.37
N LEU A 132 -1.25 0.75 -8.87
CA LEU A 132 -1.24 1.28 -7.53
C LEU A 132 -1.58 2.78 -7.60
N ILE A 133 -2.50 3.24 -6.78
CA ILE A 133 -2.93 4.63 -6.73
C ILE A 133 -2.90 5.09 -5.28
N ALA A 134 -2.23 6.22 -5.00
CA ALA A 134 -2.30 6.87 -3.70
C ALA A 134 -2.85 8.29 -3.86
N ARG A 135 -3.74 8.69 -2.94
CA ARG A 135 -4.42 9.99 -2.95
C ARG A 135 -4.37 10.63 -1.58
N GLY A 136 -4.33 11.97 -1.56
CA GLY A 136 -4.42 12.74 -0.32
C GLY A 136 -4.46 14.25 -0.60
N HIS A 137 -4.94 15.00 0.38
CA HIS A 137 -4.96 16.46 0.33
C HIS A 137 -3.57 17.06 0.59
N ASP A 138 -2.77 16.37 1.39
CA ASP A 138 -1.42 16.81 1.73
C ASP A 138 -0.42 16.38 0.64
N PRO A 139 0.55 17.22 0.23
CA PRO A 139 1.55 16.85 -0.79
C PRO A 139 2.53 15.75 -0.36
N GLN A 140 2.64 15.44 0.93
CA GLN A 140 3.57 14.46 1.49
C GLN A 140 2.87 13.20 2.02
N TYR A 141 1.61 13.32 2.48
CA TYR A 141 0.87 12.28 3.17
C TYR A 141 -0.39 11.88 2.42
N LEU A 142 -0.67 10.59 2.37
CA LEU A 142 -1.86 10.07 1.74
C LEU A 142 -3.03 9.96 2.72
N ASP A 143 -4.25 10.06 2.17
CA ASP A 143 -5.51 9.75 2.86
C ASP A 143 -5.98 8.35 2.50
N SER A 144 -5.60 7.85 1.32
CA SER A 144 -5.93 6.50 0.85
C SER A 144 -4.93 5.99 -0.18
N TYR A 145 -4.82 4.66 -0.29
CA TYR A 145 -4.15 4.03 -1.42
C TYR A 145 -4.85 2.75 -1.83
N SER A 146 -4.75 2.42 -3.12
CA SER A 146 -5.47 1.30 -3.74
C SER A 146 -4.55 0.50 -4.63
N VAL A 147 -4.75 -0.81 -4.68
CA VAL A 147 -4.27 -1.69 -5.74
C VAL A 147 -5.46 -2.17 -6.55
N LYS A 148 -5.37 -2.17 -7.88
CA LYS A 148 -6.39 -2.67 -8.80
C LYS A 148 -5.78 -3.36 -10.01
N LYS A 149 -6.52 -4.24 -10.67
CA LYS A 149 -6.11 -4.83 -11.95
C LYS A 149 -5.89 -3.73 -13.01
N ALA A 150 -4.94 -3.97 -13.93
CA ALA A 150 -4.59 -2.99 -14.96
C ALA A 150 -5.63 -2.83 -16.08
N ASP A 151 -6.42 -3.88 -16.34
CA ASP A 151 -7.37 -3.98 -17.45
C ASP A 151 -8.71 -3.26 -17.19
N GLN A 152 -8.82 -2.54 -16.10
CA GLN A 152 -10.01 -1.75 -15.81
C GLN A 152 -9.78 -0.31 -16.24
N GLU A 153 -10.27 0.02 -17.45
CA GLU A 153 -10.47 1.42 -17.82
C GLU A 153 -11.23 2.13 -16.69
N GLU A 154 -10.66 3.25 -16.27
CA GLU A 154 -11.29 4.16 -15.33
C GLU A 154 -12.54 4.70 -16.03
N ILE A 155 -13.69 4.07 -15.80
CA ILE A 155 -14.98 4.68 -16.14
C ILE A 155 -15.18 5.77 -15.11
N ASP A 156 -14.87 6.99 -15.53
CA ASP A 156 -15.18 8.24 -14.82
C ASP A 156 -16.70 8.44 -14.68
#